data_dc87ecacce98044ce908cce18b27a480
#
_entry.id   dc87ecacce98044ce908cce18b27a480
#
_cell.length_a   1.000
_cell.length_b   1.000
_cell.length_c   1.000
_cell.angle_alpha   90.00
_cell.angle_beta   90.00
_cell.angle_gamma   90.00
#
_symmetry.space_group_name_H-M   'P 1'
#
loop_
_entity.id
_entity.type
_entity.pdbx_description
1 polymer ?
#
loop_
_entity_poly.entity_id
_entity_poly.type
_entity_poly.pdbx_seq_one_letter_code
_entity_poly.pdbx_strand_id
1 'polypeptide(L)'
;MTANATKRSIRNIMRRSNPPEKLNILTFPTHERYEENLCKTGHNFYSLTVLPGKEWDQDYAKTPDNYTIFHKIPDNVEFDLILAHSSCNRLQIAHDYLSSTQGATSNMCHIPILRHCHVLPDVRFDVNTQIQAYSSIPIGENSFISKYNMNAWGYSEDNSSVVEHGVDIDFWKPDENIERDNACLSVVNDWPNRDWCCGYNL
;
A
#
# COMPACT_ATOMS: atom_id res chain seq x y z
N MET A 1 -10.80 15.94 -7.24
CA MET A 1 -11.06 16.23 -5.80
C MET A 1 -9.81 16.82 -5.21
N THR A 2 -9.90 17.84 -4.38
CA THR A 2 -8.73 18.40 -3.71
C THR A 2 -8.28 17.47 -2.57
N ALA A 3 -6.98 17.36 -2.30
CA ALA A 3 -6.42 16.55 -1.20
C ALA A 3 -7.15 16.78 0.15
N ASN A 4 -7.61 18.00 0.40
CA ASN A 4 -8.43 18.35 1.56
C ASN A 4 -9.79 17.65 1.62
N ALA A 5 -10.43 17.38 0.48
CA ALA A 5 -11.73 16.71 0.47
C ALA A 5 -11.60 15.22 0.85
N THR A 6 -10.55 14.55 0.41
CA THR A 6 -10.34 13.12 0.71
C THR A 6 -9.82 12.91 2.12
N LYS A 7 -8.91 13.77 2.61
CA LYS A 7 -8.49 13.77 4.02
C LYS A 7 -9.68 13.96 4.95
N ARG A 8 -10.64 14.80 4.55
CA ARG A 8 -11.91 14.98 5.23
C ARG A 8 -12.80 13.72 5.18
N SER A 9 -12.81 13.01 4.05
CA SER A 9 -13.58 11.76 3.87
C SER A 9 -13.04 10.62 4.73
N ILE A 10 -11.71 10.40 4.74
CA ILE A 10 -11.07 9.40 5.62
C ILE A 10 -11.36 9.73 7.09
N ARG A 11 -11.19 11.00 7.50
CA ARG A 11 -11.53 11.42 8.86
C ARG A 11 -13.02 11.24 9.19
N ASN A 12 -13.91 11.39 8.22
CA ASN A 12 -15.33 11.18 8.42
C ASN A 12 -15.65 9.69 8.59
N ILE A 13 -14.97 8.79 7.87
CA ILE A 13 -15.08 7.34 8.10
C ILE A 13 -14.66 7.02 9.54
N MET A 14 -13.50 7.53 9.96
CA MET A 14 -12.96 7.29 11.30
C MET A 14 -13.77 7.95 12.43
N ARG A 15 -14.56 8.98 12.13
CA ARG A 15 -15.37 9.73 13.11
C ARG A 15 -16.84 9.38 13.09
N ARG A 16 -17.28 8.43 12.28
CA ARG A 16 -18.66 7.95 12.34
C ARG A 16 -18.94 7.50 13.77
N SER A 17 -20.07 7.90 14.32
CA SER A 17 -20.52 7.47 15.66
C SER A 17 -20.70 5.94 15.75
N ASN A 18 -20.74 5.27 14.60
CA ASN A 18 -20.80 3.82 14.47
C ASN A 18 -20.05 3.44 13.18
N PRO A 19 -18.69 3.49 13.16
CA PRO A 19 -17.92 3.04 11.99
C PRO A 19 -18.22 1.56 11.75
N PRO A 20 -18.26 1.10 10.49
CA PRO A 20 -18.38 -0.33 10.23
C PRO A 20 -17.23 -1.04 10.95
N GLU A 21 -17.54 -2.14 11.62
CA GLU A 21 -16.55 -2.95 12.34
C GLU A 21 -15.44 -3.43 11.40
N LYS A 22 -15.81 -3.68 10.13
CA LYS A 22 -14.89 -4.05 9.05
C LYS A 22 -15.10 -3.16 7.84
N LEU A 23 -14.02 -2.65 7.28
CA LEU A 23 -14.02 -1.95 6.00
C LEU A 23 -13.84 -2.93 4.85
N ASN A 24 -14.48 -2.64 3.70
CA ASN A 24 -14.16 -3.28 2.42
C ASN A 24 -13.15 -2.40 1.67
N ILE A 25 -11.93 -2.89 1.55
CA ILE A 25 -10.80 -2.16 0.98
C ILE A 25 -10.44 -2.74 -0.37
N LEU A 26 -10.58 -1.94 -1.43
CA LEU A 26 -10.02 -2.28 -2.74
C LEU A 26 -8.50 -2.05 -2.70
N THR A 27 -7.73 -3.07 -3.05
CA THR A 27 -6.27 -3.00 -3.07
C THR A 27 -5.69 -3.63 -4.35
N PHE A 28 -4.38 -3.66 -4.46
CA PHE A 28 -3.64 -4.21 -5.59
C PHE A 28 -2.48 -5.06 -5.06
N PRO A 29 -2.18 -6.22 -5.67
CA PRO A 29 -1.16 -7.12 -5.15
C PRO A 29 0.21 -6.43 -5.09
N THR A 30 0.90 -6.62 -3.96
CA THR A 30 2.26 -6.15 -3.72
C THR A 30 3.19 -7.32 -3.43
N HIS A 31 3.19 -7.80 -2.19
CA HIS A 31 4.04 -8.85 -1.69
C HIS A 31 3.26 -9.63 -0.62
N GLU A 32 3.18 -10.95 -0.74
CA GLU A 32 2.30 -11.83 0.04
C GLU A 32 2.51 -11.67 1.56
N ARG A 33 3.74 -11.60 2.03
CA ARG A 33 4.04 -11.41 3.46
C ARG A 33 3.57 -10.07 4.00
N TYR A 34 3.64 -9.02 3.19
CA TYR A 34 3.11 -7.73 3.56
C TYR A 34 1.58 -7.75 3.62
N GLU A 35 0.94 -8.31 2.59
CA GLU A 35 -0.52 -8.42 2.50
C GLU A 35 -1.09 -9.31 3.62
N GLU A 36 -0.43 -10.44 3.92
CA GLU A 36 -0.78 -11.30 5.05
C GLU A 36 -0.77 -10.52 6.37
N ASN A 37 0.27 -9.73 6.59
CA ASN A 37 0.39 -8.92 7.80
C ASN A 37 -0.63 -7.77 7.82
N LEU A 38 -0.91 -7.16 6.69
CA LEU A 38 -1.95 -6.13 6.54
C LEU A 38 -3.34 -6.68 6.89
N CYS A 39 -3.63 -7.93 6.53
CA CYS A 39 -4.91 -8.59 6.83
C CYS A 39 -5.18 -8.76 8.33
N LYS A 40 -4.14 -8.74 9.18
CA LYS A 40 -4.27 -8.77 10.65
C LYS A 40 -4.97 -7.53 11.22
N THR A 41 -5.14 -6.48 10.42
CA THR A 41 -5.98 -5.33 10.79
C THR A 41 -7.46 -5.67 10.89
N GLY A 42 -7.88 -6.85 10.40
CA GLY A 42 -9.24 -7.37 10.52
C GLY A 42 -10.22 -6.85 9.46
N HIS A 43 -9.81 -5.97 8.56
CA HIS A 43 -10.63 -5.48 7.45
C HIS A 43 -10.71 -6.51 6.32
N ASN A 44 -11.67 -6.35 5.41
CA ASN A 44 -11.79 -7.17 4.20
C ASN A 44 -10.99 -6.52 3.08
N PHE A 45 -10.09 -7.28 2.46
CA PHE A 45 -9.27 -6.83 1.35
C PHE A 45 -9.68 -7.51 0.05
N TYR A 46 -9.87 -6.70 -0.97
CA TYR A 46 -10.25 -7.10 -2.32
C TYR A 46 -9.15 -6.68 -3.27
N SER A 47 -8.33 -7.64 -3.69
CA SER A 47 -7.12 -7.39 -4.48
C SER A 47 -7.37 -7.55 -5.96
N LEU A 48 -7.25 -6.45 -6.71
CA LEU A 48 -7.40 -6.45 -8.16
C LEU A 48 -6.07 -6.81 -8.84
N THR A 49 -6.02 -8.00 -9.42
CA THR A 49 -4.88 -8.46 -10.22
C THR A 49 -5.13 -8.16 -11.69
N VAL A 50 -4.47 -7.13 -12.21
CA VAL A 50 -4.61 -6.69 -13.61
C VAL A 50 -3.49 -7.20 -14.52
N LEU A 51 -2.44 -7.76 -13.95
CA LEU A 51 -1.29 -8.28 -14.69
C LEU A 51 -1.30 -9.82 -14.65
N PRO A 52 -1.23 -10.48 -15.81
CA PRO A 52 -1.03 -11.93 -15.87
C PRO A 52 0.26 -12.35 -15.13
N GLY A 53 0.23 -13.47 -14.41
CA GLY A 53 1.40 -14.03 -13.73
C GLY A 53 1.76 -13.38 -12.39
N LYS A 54 0.92 -12.52 -11.84
CA LYS A 54 0.99 -12.02 -10.47
C LYS A 54 -0.09 -12.71 -9.62
N GLU A 55 -0.06 -14.02 -9.60
CA GLU A 55 -0.89 -14.81 -8.70
C GLU A 55 -0.24 -14.83 -7.30
N TRP A 56 -1.08 -15.07 -6.30
CA TRP A 56 -0.60 -15.22 -4.92
C TRP A 56 0.26 -16.49 -4.80
N ASP A 57 1.49 -16.34 -4.33
CA ASP A 57 2.38 -17.45 -4.08
C ASP A 57 2.11 -18.07 -2.70
N GLN A 58 1.45 -19.24 -2.72
CA GLN A 58 1.05 -19.97 -1.51
C GLN A 58 2.26 -20.54 -0.74
N ASP A 59 3.39 -20.74 -1.41
CA ASP A 59 4.62 -21.21 -0.76
C ASP A 59 5.27 -20.07 0.04
N TYR A 60 4.98 -18.83 -0.34
CA TYR A 60 5.50 -17.64 0.32
C TYR A 60 4.67 -17.24 1.55
N ALA A 61 3.36 -17.22 1.41
CA ALA A 61 2.40 -16.99 2.48
C ALA A 61 1.04 -17.58 2.12
N LYS A 62 0.29 -18.07 3.11
CA LYS A 62 -1.09 -18.49 2.88
C LYS A 62 -2.00 -17.30 2.67
N THR A 63 -2.92 -17.41 1.72
CA THR A 63 -3.94 -16.36 1.52
C THR A 63 -4.83 -16.28 2.77
N PRO A 64 -4.91 -15.11 3.42
CA PRO A 64 -5.80 -14.92 4.57
C PRO A 64 -7.28 -15.01 4.20
N ASP A 65 -8.14 -15.44 5.12
CA ASP A 65 -9.59 -15.60 4.90
C ASP A 65 -10.31 -14.28 4.54
N ASN A 66 -9.74 -13.14 4.97
CA ASN A 66 -10.26 -11.80 4.69
C ASN A 66 -9.57 -11.13 3.47
N TYR A 67 -8.91 -11.90 2.61
CA TYR A 67 -8.25 -11.44 1.39
C TYR A 67 -8.81 -12.16 0.17
N THR A 68 -9.46 -11.42 -0.72
CA THR A 68 -10.06 -11.95 -1.95
C THR A 68 -9.33 -11.42 -3.16
N ILE A 69 -8.89 -12.33 -4.04
CA ILE A 69 -8.20 -11.99 -5.29
C ILE A 69 -9.21 -12.06 -6.44
N PHE A 70 -9.19 -11.06 -7.31
CA PHE A 70 -10.05 -11.03 -8.49
C PHE A 70 -9.38 -10.33 -9.67
N HIS A 71 -9.87 -10.64 -10.90
CA HIS A 71 -9.35 -10.06 -12.14
C HIS A 71 -10.27 -8.97 -12.72
N LYS A 72 -11.47 -8.86 -12.18
CA LYS A 72 -12.45 -7.83 -12.53
C LYS A 72 -13.14 -7.39 -11.24
N ILE A 73 -13.26 -6.09 -11.04
CA ILE A 73 -13.90 -5.53 -9.85
C ILE A 73 -15.35 -6.05 -9.75
N PRO A 74 -15.75 -6.66 -8.64
CA PRO A 74 -17.08 -7.20 -8.43
C PRO A 74 -18.12 -6.08 -8.31
N ASP A 75 -19.26 -6.26 -9.03
CA ASP A 75 -20.34 -5.26 -9.06
C ASP A 75 -21.18 -5.25 -7.75
N ASN A 76 -21.04 -6.27 -6.92
CA ASN A 76 -21.84 -6.49 -5.70
C ASN A 76 -21.10 -6.14 -4.40
N VAL A 77 -19.94 -5.51 -4.48
CA VAL A 77 -19.17 -5.06 -3.30
C VAL A 77 -19.12 -3.54 -3.27
N GLU A 78 -19.56 -2.96 -2.17
CA GLU A 78 -19.35 -1.54 -1.88
C GLU A 78 -18.02 -1.37 -1.14
N PHE A 79 -17.13 -0.53 -1.71
CA PHE A 79 -15.83 -0.24 -1.13
C PHE A 79 -15.86 1.03 -0.29
N ASP A 80 -15.24 0.97 0.89
CA ASP A 80 -15.08 2.10 1.80
C ASP A 80 -13.80 2.88 1.53
N LEU A 81 -12.76 2.21 1.03
CA LEU A 81 -11.41 2.76 0.80
C LEU A 81 -10.76 2.08 -0.38
N ILE A 82 -9.94 2.82 -1.13
CA ILE A 82 -8.98 2.26 -2.07
C ILE A 82 -7.58 2.44 -1.49
N LEU A 83 -6.85 1.34 -1.31
CA LEU A 83 -5.47 1.33 -0.88
C LEU A 83 -4.56 1.06 -2.07
N ALA A 84 -3.88 2.11 -2.55
CA ALA A 84 -2.93 2.02 -3.65
C ALA A 84 -1.50 2.02 -3.11
N HIS A 85 -0.70 1.02 -3.51
CA HIS A 85 0.69 0.89 -3.08
C HIS A 85 1.64 1.45 -4.13
N SER A 86 2.57 2.26 -3.73
CA SER A 86 3.78 2.80 -4.42
C SER A 86 3.76 3.02 -5.94
N SER A 87 2.97 2.29 -6.71
CA SER A 87 2.99 2.29 -8.18
C SER A 87 2.06 3.35 -8.77
N CYS A 88 2.58 4.20 -9.64
CA CYS A 88 1.76 5.14 -10.42
C CYS A 88 0.68 4.43 -11.24
N ASN A 89 0.99 3.24 -11.81
CA ASN A 89 0.02 2.48 -12.60
C ASN A 89 -1.18 2.01 -11.76
N ARG A 90 -0.94 1.52 -10.54
CA ARG A 90 -2.02 1.10 -9.63
C ARG A 90 -2.89 2.28 -9.22
N LEU A 91 -2.26 3.41 -8.96
CA LEU A 91 -2.95 4.64 -8.64
C LEU A 91 -3.79 5.15 -9.82
N GLN A 92 -3.26 5.06 -11.05
CA GLN A 92 -4.02 5.40 -12.26
C GLN A 92 -5.24 4.49 -12.43
N ILE A 93 -5.07 3.18 -12.26
CA ILE A 93 -6.18 2.21 -12.32
C ILE A 93 -7.26 2.55 -11.27
N ALA A 94 -6.86 2.88 -10.04
CA ALA A 94 -7.78 3.29 -8.99
C ALA A 94 -8.55 4.55 -9.37
N HIS A 95 -7.85 5.54 -9.93
CA HIS A 95 -8.44 6.79 -10.39
C HIS A 95 -9.40 6.58 -11.57
N ASP A 96 -9.01 5.76 -12.54
CA ASP A 96 -9.83 5.44 -13.72
C ASP A 96 -11.08 4.66 -13.32
N TYR A 97 -10.97 3.75 -12.37
CA TYR A 97 -12.12 3.07 -11.77
C TYR A 97 -13.12 4.05 -11.17
N LEU A 98 -12.67 4.96 -10.33
CA LEU A 98 -13.54 6.00 -9.74
C LEU A 98 -14.17 6.88 -10.81
N SER A 99 -13.43 7.21 -11.86
CA SER A 99 -13.92 8.05 -12.95
C SER A 99 -14.96 7.33 -13.84
N SER A 100 -14.79 6.04 -14.08
CA SER A 100 -15.70 5.24 -14.90
C SER A 100 -17.03 4.94 -14.19
N THR A 101 -17.01 4.84 -12.86
CA THR A 101 -18.21 4.58 -12.06
C THR A 101 -19.06 5.82 -11.80
N GLN A 102 -18.55 7.02 -12.08
CA GLN A 102 -19.30 8.28 -11.97
C GLN A 102 -20.56 8.36 -12.86
N GLY A 103 -20.63 7.52 -13.89
CA GLY A 103 -21.83 7.42 -14.74
C GLY A 103 -22.89 6.43 -14.23
N ALA A 104 -22.57 5.56 -13.30
CA ALA A 104 -23.43 4.42 -12.93
C ALA A 104 -24.19 4.60 -11.59
N THR A 105 -23.58 5.22 -10.57
CA THR A 105 -24.27 5.50 -9.30
C THR A 105 -23.65 6.70 -8.59
N SER A 106 -24.47 7.64 -8.14
CA SER A 106 -24.06 8.89 -7.48
C SER A 106 -23.31 8.72 -6.14
N ASN A 107 -23.25 7.51 -5.60
CA ASN A 107 -22.66 7.23 -4.29
C ASN A 107 -21.16 6.88 -4.33
N MET A 108 -20.61 6.47 -5.48
CA MET A 108 -19.22 6.01 -5.58
C MET A 108 -18.19 7.15 -5.78
N CYS A 109 -18.65 8.37 -6.05
CA CYS A 109 -17.78 9.56 -6.22
C CYS A 109 -16.98 9.95 -4.96
N HIS A 110 -17.17 9.24 -3.85
CA HIS A 110 -16.64 9.63 -2.54
C HIS A 110 -15.71 8.61 -1.89
N ILE A 111 -15.37 7.50 -2.60
CA ILE A 111 -14.42 6.52 -2.05
C ILE A 111 -13.04 7.20 -1.98
N PRO A 112 -12.45 7.33 -0.79
CA PRO A 112 -11.13 7.91 -0.65
C PRO A 112 -10.06 6.98 -1.19
N ILE A 113 -9.01 7.55 -1.81
CA ILE A 113 -7.79 6.83 -2.18
C ILE A 113 -6.72 7.16 -1.16
N LEU A 114 -6.20 6.15 -0.48
CA LEU A 114 -4.99 6.21 0.31
C LEU A 114 -3.84 5.61 -0.51
N ARG A 115 -2.80 6.40 -0.74
CA ARG A 115 -1.57 5.91 -1.34
C ARG A 115 -0.54 5.64 -0.24
N HIS A 116 -0.09 4.40 -0.11
CA HIS A 116 0.97 4.02 0.81
C HIS A 116 2.26 3.69 0.06
N CYS A 117 3.30 4.47 0.30
CA CYS A 117 4.56 4.38 -0.43
C CYS A 117 5.60 3.58 0.37
N HIS A 118 6.08 2.48 -0.23
CA HIS A 118 7.04 1.56 0.37
C HIS A 118 8.47 1.74 -0.15
N VAL A 119 8.65 2.48 -1.23
CA VAL A 119 9.93 2.57 -1.95
C VAL A 119 10.42 4.00 -2.06
N LEU A 120 11.71 4.16 -2.21
CA LEU A 120 12.33 5.44 -2.55
C LEU A 120 12.19 5.72 -4.05
N PRO A 121 12.33 6.99 -4.49
CA PRO A 121 12.58 7.29 -5.89
C PRO A 121 13.81 6.53 -6.36
N ASP A 122 13.74 5.98 -7.58
CA ASP A 122 14.86 5.24 -8.16
C ASP A 122 15.94 6.21 -8.66
N VAL A 123 17.06 6.26 -7.96
CA VAL A 123 18.18 7.18 -8.26
C VAL A 123 18.86 6.95 -9.61
N ARG A 124 18.58 5.83 -10.29
CA ARG A 124 19.08 5.56 -11.65
C ARG A 124 18.35 6.36 -12.73
N PHE A 125 17.21 6.96 -12.37
CA PHE A 125 16.40 7.80 -13.25
C PHE A 125 16.26 9.20 -12.66
N ASP A 126 15.82 10.15 -13.48
CA ASP A 126 15.60 11.52 -12.98
C ASP A 126 14.53 11.54 -11.87
N VAL A 127 14.97 11.86 -10.67
CA VAL A 127 14.15 11.86 -9.46
C VAL A 127 13.03 12.91 -9.55
N ASN A 128 13.31 14.08 -10.15
CA ASN A 128 12.31 15.14 -10.27
C ASN A 128 11.16 14.71 -11.19
N THR A 129 11.47 14.03 -12.30
CA THR A 129 10.45 13.47 -13.19
C THR A 129 9.59 12.43 -12.46
N GLN A 130 10.20 11.56 -11.63
CA GLN A 130 9.46 10.59 -10.82
C GLN A 130 8.54 11.29 -9.81
N ILE A 131 9.03 12.32 -9.09
CA ILE A 131 8.23 13.10 -8.14
C ILE A 131 7.06 13.79 -8.84
N GLN A 132 7.29 14.38 -10.01
CA GLN A 132 6.23 15.02 -10.80
C GLN A 132 5.17 14.02 -11.25
N ALA A 133 5.57 12.87 -11.79
CA ALA A 133 4.65 11.80 -12.18
C ALA A 133 3.86 11.28 -10.98
N TYR A 134 4.54 11.11 -9.83
CA TYR A 134 3.92 10.65 -8.60
C TYR A 134 2.89 11.62 -8.04
N SER A 135 3.13 12.93 -8.14
CA SER A 135 2.24 13.98 -7.64
C SER A 135 1.18 14.43 -8.65
N SER A 136 1.30 14.06 -9.93
CA SER A 136 0.35 14.47 -10.98
C SER A 136 -1.02 13.80 -10.86
N ILE A 137 -1.10 12.61 -10.24
CA ILE A 137 -2.35 11.88 -10.07
C ILE A 137 -3.05 12.37 -8.81
N PRO A 138 -4.25 12.94 -8.92
CA PRO A 138 -5.00 13.41 -7.75
C PRO A 138 -5.38 12.26 -6.84
N ILE A 139 -4.96 12.35 -5.58
CA ILE A 139 -5.30 11.37 -4.55
C ILE A 139 -5.77 12.07 -3.28
N GLY A 140 -6.29 11.26 -2.37
CA GLY A 140 -6.78 11.77 -1.13
C GLY A 140 -5.72 11.98 -0.07
N GLU A 141 -5.05 10.93 0.28
CA GLU A 141 -4.05 10.94 1.34
C GLU A 141 -2.81 10.17 0.90
N ASN A 142 -1.64 10.68 1.28
CA ASN A 142 -0.37 9.98 1.13
C ASN A 142 0.11 9.50 2.50
N SER A 143 0.59 8.28 2.55
CA SER A 143 1.36 7.77 3.67
C SER A 143 2.66 7.13 3.20
N PHE A 144 3.66 7.18 4.05
CA PHE A 144 5.01 6.73 3.78
C PHE A 144 5.49 5.85 4.93
N ILE A 145 6.41 4.92 4.64
CA ILE A 145 6.93 4.00 5.67
C ILE A 145 7.93 4.67 6.64
N SER A 146 8.43 5.86 6.30
CA SER A 146 9.34 6.63 7.16
C SER A 146 9.36 8.11 6.75
N LYS A 147 9.86 8.96 7.65
CA LYS A 147 10.12 10.38 7.33
C LYS A 147 11.14 10.53 6.21
N TYR A 148 12.15 9.67 6.16
CA TYR A 148 13.14 9.68 5.10
C TYR A 148 12.49 9.40 3.74
N ASN A 149 11.66 8.36 3.66
CA ASN A 149 10.91 8.02 2.45
C ASN A 149 9.99 9.17 2.02
N MET A 150 9.25 9.76 2.96
CA MET A 150 8.37 10.91 2.73
C MET A 150 9.12 12.10 2.11
N ASN A 151 10.24 12.48 2.73
CA ASN A 151 11.06 13.61 2.28
C ASN A 151 11.70 13.35 0.90
N ALA A 152 12.14 12.11 0.63
CA ALA A 152 12.70 11.73 -0.66
C ALA A 152 11.71 11.90 -1.82
N TRP A 153 10.40 11.76 -1.56
CA TRP A 153 9.32 12.02 -2.50
C TRP A 153 8.84 13.48 -2.52
N GLY A 154 9.50 14.39 -1.78
CA GLY A 154 9.15 15.81 -1.73
C GLY A 154 7.91 16.13 -0.91
N TYR A 155 7.51 15.24 0.00
CA TYR A 155 6.37 15.44 0.91
C TYR A 155 6.81 15.84 2.31
N SER A 156 5.86 16.38 3.09
CA SER A 156 6.06 16.77 4.48
C SER A 156 4.89 16.31 5.36
N GLU A 157 5.03 16.43 6.67
CA GLU A 157 3.97 16.10 7.63
C GLU A 157 2.71 16.98 7.48
N ASP A 158 2.81 18.13 6.80
CA ASP A 158 1.67 19.01 6.55
C ASP A 158 0.66 18.42 5.55
N ASN A 159 1.13 17.55 4.62
CA ASN A 159 0.35 17.03 3.51
C ASN A 159 0.36 15.50 3.39
N SER A 160 0.98 14.82 4.32
CA SER A 160 1.10 13.36 4.34
C SER A 160 1.27 12.83 5.76
N SER A 161 1.29 11.52 5.91
CA SER A 161 1.52 10.83 7.17
C SER A 161 2.62 9.77 7.05
N VAL A 162 3.23 9.43 8.17
CA VAL A 162 4.16 8.31 8.28
C VAL A 162 3.47 7.17 9.00
N VAL A 163 3.46 5.99 8.37
CA VAL A 163 2.94 4.74 8.93
C VAL A 163 4.00 3.67 8.71
N GLU A 164 4.71 3.35 9.76
CA GLU A 164 5.75 2.32 9.73
C GLU A 164 5.14 0.93 9.59
N HIS A 165 5.90 -0.01 9.00
CA HIS A 165 5.44 -1.38 8.89
C HIS A 165 5.33 -2.03 10.26
N GLY A 166 4.19 -2.66 10.52
CA GLY A 166 4.02 -3.51 11.69
C GLY A 166 4.79 -4.83 11.54
N VAL A 167 5.24 -5.35 12.66
CA VAL A 167 5.89 -6.67 12.75
C VAL A 167 5.15 -7.51 13.78
N ASP A 168 4.90 -8.76 13.43
CA ASP A 168 4.32 -9.73 14.36
C ASP A 168 5.40 -10.19 15.35
N ILE A 169 5.38 -9.61 16.53
CA ILE A 169 6.39 -9.88 17.58
C ILE A 169 6.24 -11.27 18.23
N ASP A 170 5.09 -11.91 18.07
CA ASP A 170 4.89 -13.28 18.56
C ASP A 170 5.53 -14.32 17.62
N PHE A 171 5.56 -14.00 16.32
CA PHE A 171 6.24 -14.80 15.31
C PHE A 171 7.73 -14.46 15.23
N TRP A 172 8.09 -13.18 15.16
CA TRP A 172 9.48 -12.69 15.06
C TRP A 172 10.07 -12.42 16.43
N LYS A 173 10.35 -13.46 17.20
CA LYS A 173 10.98 -13.37 18.50
C LYS A 173 12.29 -14.18 18.53
N PRO A 174 13.27 -13.76 19.34
CA PRO A 174 14.49 -14.53 19.54
C PRO A 174 14.16 -15.91 20.13
N ASP A 175 14.84 -16.92 19.67
CA ASP A 175 14.90 -18.19 20.41
C ASP A 175 15.99 -18.05 21.48
N GLU A 176 15.58 -18.07 22.75
CA GLU A 176 16.49 -17.92 23.89
C GLU A 176 17.42 -19.14 24.07
N ASN A 177 17.12 -20.26 23.42
CA ASN A 177 17.92 -21.45 23.47
C ASN A 177 19.06 -21.49 22.42
N ILE A 178 19.08 -20.53 21.49
CA ILE A 178 20.11 -20.43 20.46
C ILE A 178 21.18 -19.44 20.91
N GLU A 179 22.42 -19.94 21.02
CA GLU A 179 23.59 -19.09 21.26
C GLU A 179 23.81 -18.16 20.07
N ARG A 180 24.04 -16.90 20.35
CA ARG A 180 24.26 -15.89 19.32
C ARG A 180 25.70 -15.91 18.84
N ASP A 181 25.88 -16.02 17.53
CA ASP A 181 27.18 -15.86 16.90
C ASP A 181 27.59 -14.38 16.82
N ASN A 182 28.91 -14.13 16.80
CA ASN A 182 29.46 -12.81 16.49
C ASN A 182 29.40 -12.54 14.98
N ALA A 183 28.18 -12.53 14.44
CA ALA A 183 27.91 -12.34 13.02
C ALA A 183 26.86 -11.26 12.79
N CYS A 184 26.98 -10.56 11.67
CA CYS A 184 25.93 -9.69 11.15
C CYS A 184 25.18 -10.43 10.04
N LEU A 185 23.87 -10.56 10.19
CA LEU A 185 23.00 -11.07 9.13
C LEU A 185 22.46 -9.92 8.29
N SER A 186 22.65 -10.02 6.98
CA SER A 186 21.98 -9.13 6.03
C SER A 186 21.11 -9.97 5.08
N VAL A 187 19.86 -9.58 4.93
CA VAL A 187 18.88 -10.30 4.11
C VAL A 187 18.34 -9.37 3.05
N VAL A 188 18.74 -9.58 1.81
CA VAL A 188 18.31 -8.81 0.64
C VAL A 188 18.04 -9.75 -0.52
N ASN A 189 16.90 -9.60 -1.16
CA ASN A 189 16.60 -10.31 -2.40
C ASN A 189 17.42 -9.72 -3.54
N ASP A 190 18.13 -10.58 -4.29
CA ASP A 190 18.86 -10.20 -5.51
C ASP A 190 19.82 -9.01 -5.29
N TRP A 191 20.70 -9.16 -4.33
CA TRP A 191 21.64 -8.12 -3.91
C TRP A 191 22.46 -7.49 -5.05
N PRO A 192 23.06 -8.26 -5.99
CA PRO A 192 23.85 -7.66 -7.05
C PRO A 192 23.08 -6.70 -7.96
N ASN A 193 21.83 -7.00 -8.26
CA ASN A 193 20.97 -6.14 -9.09
C ASN A 193 20.30 -5.01 -8.31
N ARG A 194 20.33 -5.07 -6.97
CA ARG A 194 19.73 -4.09 -6.08
C ARG A 194 20.74 -3.30 -5.27
N ASP A 195 22.00 -3.32 -5.65
CA ASP A 195 23.09 -2.59 -4.97
C ASP A 195 22.75 -1.10 -4.79
N TRP A 196 22.17 -0.47 -5.80
CA TRP A 196 21.78 0.95 -5.78
C TRP A 196 20.83 1.34 -4.64
N CYS A 197 20.10 0.39 -4.05
CA CYS A 197 19.18 0.64 -2.94
C CYS A 197 19.43 -0.23 -1.69
N CYS A 198 20.24 -1.26 -1.80
CA CYS A 198 20.48 -2.23 -0.73
C CYS A 198 21.93 -2.25 -0.23
N GLY A 199 22.84 -1.51 -0.88
CA GLY A 199 24.20 -1.32 -0.40
C GLY A 199 25.09 -2.56 -0.47
N TYR A 200 25.09 -3.28 -1.58
CA TYR A 200 25.93 -4.47 -1.77
C TYR A 200 27.43 -4.16 -1.71
N ASN A 201 27.82 -2.98 -2.21
CA ASN A 201 29.21 -2.53 -2.27
C ASN A 201 29.61 -1.66 -1.04
N LEU A 202 28.80 -1.61 0.00
CA LEU A 202 29.14 -0.97 1.27
C LEU A 202 29.84 -1.97 2.19
#